data_cf8906f511a0d741ab1d9bbbab785a2b
#
_entry.id   cf8906f511a0d741ab1d9bbbab785a2b
#
_cell.length_a   1.000
_cell.length_b   1.000
_cell.length_c   1.000
_cell.angle_alpha   90.00
_cell.angle_beta   90.00
_cell.angle_gamma   90.00
#
_symmetry.space_group_name_H-M   'P 1'
#
loop_
_entity.id
_entity.type
_entity.pdbx_description
1 polymer ?
#
loop_
_entity_poly.entity_id
_entity_poly.type
_entity_poly.pdbx_seq_one_letter_code
_entity_poly.pdbx_strand_id
1 'polypeptide(L)'
;MSAVEDWYRQNLGDVDIRTIDSGDEVFNLARCRNLGIDSIADAGEVVVINDADTIPQLEPLLGAIAAAATSGLVHLPYTRYHWLGTPGTAQFTAGTPLDRCDYELVKGACSGVYVTTPQSWWSHGGQDERFRGWGFEDAAWYVAHETLLDEAPRRHEGVVYALHHAAQAREGDQYDANAALMEQYREARSNRDAMRQLVGSDVTAEKARRLPAS
;
A
#
# COMPACT_ATOMS: atom_id res chain seq x y z
N MET A 1 -4.36 20.77 6.23
CA MET A 1 -3.99 19.45 6.82
C MET A 1 -5.09 18.48 6.46
N SER A 2 -4.80 17.27 6.06
CA SER A 2 -5.84 16.30 5.72
C SER A 2 -6.38 15.64 6.99
N ALA A 3 -7.62 15.12 6.94
CA ALA A 3 -8.21 14.40 8.07
C ALA A 3 -7.36 13.17 8.49
N VAL A 4 -6.65 12.59 7.54
CA VAL A 4 -5.73 11.47 7.76
C VAL A 4 -4.51 11.94 8.58
N GLU A 5 -3.85 13.02 8.19
CA GLU A 5 -2.72 13.58 8.94
C GLU A 5 -3.11 13.98 10.37
N ASP A 6 -4.29 14.60 10.52
CA ASP A 6 -4.81 14.99 11.83
C ASP A 6 -5.04 13.76 12.71
N TRP A 7 -5.57 12.66 12.14
CA TRP A 7 -5.76 11.41 12.86
C TRP A 7 -4.43 10.83 13.36
N TYR A 8 -3.40 10.79 12.49
CA TYR A 8 -2.07 10.27 12.87
C TYR A 8 -1.43 11.11 13.97
N ARG A 9 -1.44 12.44 13.87
CA ARG A 9 -0.89 13.34 14.91
C ARG A 9 -1.61 13.20 16.25
N GLN A 10 -2.93 13.02 16.23
CA GLN A 10 -3.73 12.87 17.45
C GLN A 10 -3.49 11.52 18.15
N ASN A 11 -3.24 10.46 17.40
CA ASN A 11 -3.17 9.10 17.94
C ASN A 11 -1.73 8.59 18.17
N LEU A 12 -0.77 9.02 17.38
CA LEU A 12 0.63 8.58 17.48
C LEU A 12 1.58 9.67 17.98
N GLY A 13 1.10 10.88 18.21
CA GLY A 13 1.91 11.96 18.76
C GLY A 13 2.95 12.50 17.78
N ASP A 14 4.21 12.49 18.18
CA ASP A 14 5.33 13.06 17.40
C ASP A 14 5.83 12.04 16.37
N VAL A 15 5.08 11.93 15.25
CA VAL A 15 5.46 11.11 14.10
C VAL A 15 5.91 12.00 12.94
N ASP A 16 6.95 11.59 12.22
CA ASP A 16 7.38 12.23 10.98
C ASP A 16 6.41 11.84 9.85
N ILE A 17 5.57 12.76 9.42
CA ILE A 17 4.61 12.57 8.32
C ILE A 17 5.17 13.22 7.06
N ARG A 18 5.37 12.42 6.03
CA ARG A 18 5.84 12.85 4.71
C ARG A 18 4.76 12.61 3.67
N THR A 19 4.38 13.66 2.95
CA THR A 19 3.50 13.54 1.78
C THR A 19 4.35 13.40 0.54
N ILE A 20 4.12 12.35 -0.23
CA ILE A 20 4.91 12.01 -1.42
C ILE A 20 4.04 12.17 -2.67
N ASP A 21 4.60 12.83 -3.68
CA ASP A 21 4.04 12.93 -5.03
C ASP A 21 4.97 12.21 -6.01
N SER A 22 4.42 11.49 -6.98
CA SER A 22 5.22 10.83 -8.02
C SER A 22 5.90 11.82 -8.96
N GLY A 23 5.32 13.02 -9.13
CA GLY A 23 5.76 14.02 -10.10
C GLY A 23 5.51 13.60 -11.56
N ASP A 24 4.82 12.48 -11.80
CA ASP A 24 4.50 11.99 -13.13
C ASP A 24 3.23 12.67 -13.68
N GLU A 25 3.15 12.86 -15.02
CA GLU A 25 1.95 13.39 -15.69
C GLU A 25 0.73 12.48 -15.46
N VAL A 26 0.93 11.16 -15.54
CA VAL A 26 -0.03 10.14 -15.14
C VAL A 26 0.34 9.65 -13.75
N PHE A 27 -0.52 9.87 -12.77
CA PHE A 27 -0.29 9.52 -11.37
C PHE A 27 0.20 8.07 -11.21
N ASN A 28 1.26 7.89 -10.43
CA ASN A 28 1.91 6.60 -10.21
C ASN A 28 2.00 6.30 -8.72
N LEU A 29 0.98 5.59 -8.21
CA LEU A 29 0.87 5.27 -6.78
C LEU A 29 2.00 4.34 -6.32
N ALA A 30 2.40 3.36 -7.13
CA ALA A 30 3.53 2.48 -6.86
C ALA A 30 4.82 3.28 -6.63
N ARG A 31 5.07 4.27 -7.51
CA ARG A 31 6.23 5.17 -7.38
C ARG A 31 6.16 6.03 -6.12
N CYS A 32 4.98 6.58 -5.78
CA CYS A 32 4.82 7.33 -4.53
C CYS A 32 5.24 6.51 -3.31
N ARG A 33 4.76 5.27 -3.22
CA ARG A 33 5.07 4.36 -2.11
C ARG A 33 6.54 3.98 -2.06
N ASN A 34 7.14 3.66 -3.20
CA ASN A 34 8.57 3.36 -3.32
C ASN A 34 9.44 4.57 -2.89
N LEU A 35 9.14 5.78 -3.39
CA LEU A 35 9.84 7.01 -3.00
C LEU A 35 9.70 7.31 -1.50
N GLY A 36 8.53 7.04 -0.92
CA GLY A 36 8.31 7.16 0.52
C GLY A 36 9.27 6.27 1.30
N ILE A 37 9.39 5.01 0.92
CA ILE A 37 10.34 4.07 1.54
C ILE A 37 11.78 4.51 1.35
N ASP A 38 12.16 4.99 0.16
CA ASP A 38 13.52 5.46 -0.13
C ASP A 38 13.94 6.69 0.66
N SER A 39 12.98 7.46 1.11
CA SER A 39 13.26 8.63 1.95
C SER A 39 13.73 8.26 3.37
N ILE A 40 13.64 6.97 3.74
CA ILE A 40 14.02 6.45 5.06
C ILE A 40 15.47 5.93 5.01
N ALA A 41 16.31 6.47 5.86
CA ALA A 41 17.75 6.16 5.85
C ALA A 41 18.08 4.82 6.54
N ASP A 42 17.32 4.45 7.57
CA ASP A 42 17.54 3.19 8.30
C ASP A 42 16.68 2.08 7.69
N ALA A 43 17.34 1.04 7.19
CA ALA A 43 16.67 -0.10 6.57
C ALA A 43 15.78 -0.92 7.53
N GLY A 44 16.01 -0.80 8.83
CA GLY A 44 15.24 -1.46 9.90
C GLY A 44 14.15 -0.59 10.53
N GLU A 45 14.06 0.69 10.18
CA GLU A 45 13.04 1.59 10.70
C GLU A 45 11.63 1.15 10.26
N VAL A 46 10.68 1.16 11.20
CA VAL A 46 9.29 0.82 10.87
C VAL A 46 8.60 2.01 10.22
N VAL A 47 8.03 1.77 9.06
CA VAL A 47 7.35 2.76 8.25
C VAL A 47 5.88 2.37 8.06
N VAL A 48 5.00 3.34 8.20
CA VAL A 48 3.59 3.22 7.80
C VAL A 48 3.40 3.95 6.46
N ILE A 49 3.11 3.19 5.42
CA ILE A 49 2.67 3.75 4.13
C ILE A 49 1.16 3.83 4.18
N ASN A 50 0.60 5.01 4.02
CA ASN A 50 -0.83 5.23 4.11
C ASN A 50 -1.35 6.01 2.90
N ASP A 51 -2.40 5.52 2.28
CA ASP A 51 -3.07 6.28 1.22
C ASP A 51 -3.73 7.53 1.84
N ALA A 52 -3.72 8.64 1.10
CA ALA A 52 -4.13 9.95 1.62
C ALA A 52 -5.61 10.06 2.04
N ASP A 53 -6.38 9.02 1.78
CA ASP A 53 -7.81 8.91 2.06
C ASP A 53 -8.17 7.77 3.03
N THR A 54 -7.19 7.06 3.62
CA THR A 54 -7.46 5.93 4.50
C THR A 54 -7.12 6.21 5.96
N ILE A 55 -7.94 5.69 6.88
CA ILE A 55 -7.75 5.82 8.33
C ILE A 55 -7.88 4.42 8.95
N PRO A 56 -6.81 3.85 9.53
CA PRO A 56 -6.86 2.56 10.23
C PRO A 56 -7.43 2.70 11.64
N GLN A 57 -7.85 1.60 12.23
CA GLN A 57 -8.06 1.54 13.68
C GLN A 57 -6.70 1.53 14.41
N LEU A 58 -6.63 2.21 15.56
CA LEU A 58 -5.38 2.43 16.29
C LEU A 58 -4.74 1.13 16.79
N GLU A 59 -5.49 0.30 17.52
CA GLU A 59 -4.93 -0.92 18.13
C GLU A 59 -4.35 -1.91 17.10
N PRO A 60 -5.04 -2.24 15.99
CA PRO A 60 -4.46 -3.04 14.92
C PRO A 60 -3.22 -2.42 14.28
N LEU A 61 -3.19 -1.09 14.13
CA LEU A 61 -2.03 -0.38 13.60
C LEU A 61 -0.83 -0.52 14.55
N LEU A 62 -1.01 -0.31 15.85
CA LEU A 62 0.05 -0.48 16.85
C LEU A 62 0.57 -1.92 16.88
N GLY A 63 -0.34 -2.90 16.79
CA GLY A 63 0.03 -4.32 16.67
C GLY A 63 0.85 -4.61 15.41
N ALA A 64 0.49 -4.01 14.27
CA ALA A 64 1.23 -4.15 13.02
C ALA A 64 2.62 -3.49 13.11
N ILE A 65 2.72 -2.31 13.72
CA ILE A 65 4.00 -1.60 13.95
C ILE A 65 4.95 -2.47 14.80
N ALA A 66 4.47 -3.00 15.91
CA ALA A 66 5.28 -3.85 16.79
C ALA A 66 5.75 -5.13 16.08
N ALA A 67 4.89 -5.73 15.23
CA ALA A 67 5.22 -6.96 14.53
C ALA A 67 6.16 -6.72 13.32
N ALA A 68 6.02 -5.63 12.60
CA ALA A 68 6.85 -5.31 11.43
C ALA A 68 8.33 -5.17 11.78
N ALA A 69 8.65 -4.69 12.99
CA ALA A 69 10.02 -4.49 13.46
C ALA A 69 10.88 -5.77 13.42
N THR A 70 10.28 -6.96 13.47
CA THR A 70 11.01 -8.23 13.63
C THR A 70 10.60 -9.33 12.66
N SER A 71 9.49 -9.17 11.92
CA SER A 71 8.94 -10.26 11.11
C SER A 71 9.62 -10.46 9.76
N GLY A 72 10.24 -9.41 9.20
CA GLY A 72 10.72 -9.39 7.81
C GLY A 72 9.61 -9.35 6.75
N LEU A 73 8.35 -9.14 7.14
CA LEU A 73 7.18 -9.13 6.27
C LEU A 73 6.52 -7.74 6.27
N VAL A 74 5.61 -7.56 5.31
CA VAL A 74 4.69 -6.42 5.32
C VAL A 74 3.41 -6.79 6.08
N HIS A 75 2.90 -5.88 6.88
CA HIS A 75 1.68 -6.04 7.65
C HIS A 75 0.59 -5.10 7.13
N LEU A 76 -0.64 -5.62 7.08
CA LEU A 76 -1.86 -4.86 6.82
C LEU A 76 -2.62 -4.74 8.15
N PRO A 77 -2.82 -3.54 8.73
CA PRO A 77 -3.42 -3.37 10.05
C PRO A 77 -4.94 -3.55 10.01
N TYR A 78 -5.45 -4.43 9.13
CA TYR A 78 -6.87 -4.68 8.97
C TYR A 78 -7.17 -6.05 8.34
N THR A 79 -8.36 -6.56 8.63
CA THR A 79 -9.02 -7.66 7.93
C THR A 79 -10.25 -7.19 7.17
N ARG A 80 -10.79 -6.00 7.48
CA ARG A 80 -11.98 -5.41 6.85
C ARG A 80 -11.67 -4.04 6.30
N TYR A 81 -12.09 -3.80 5.06
CA TYR A 81 -11.92 -2.52 4.37
C TYR A 81 -13.30 -1.90 4.16
N HIS A 82 -13.57 -0.79 4.84
CA HIS A 82 -14.82 -0.06 4.79
C HIS A 82 -14.67 1.18 3.89
N TRP A 83 -15.23 1.13 2.69
CA TRP A 83 -15.31 2.30 1.85
C TRP A 83 -16.53 3.12 2.23
N LEU A 84 -16.30 4.34 2.71
CA LEU A 84 -17.37 5.21 3.23
C LEU A 84 -18.23 5.83 2.12
N GLY A 85 -17.71 5.89 0.89
CA GLY A 85 -18.40 6.58 -0.19
C GLY A 85 -18.71 8.04 0.15
N THR A 86 -19.52 8.69 -0.68
CA THR A 86 -19.93 10.09 -0.43
C THR A 86 -20.75 10.24 0.85
N PRO A 87 -21.75 9.37 1.15
CA PRO A 87 -22.57 9.54 2.36
C PRO A 87 -21.77 9.39 3.64
N GLY A 88 -21.00 8.30 3.79
CA GLY A 88 -20.23 8.05 5.01
C GLY A 88 -19.13 9.08 5.22
N THR A 89 -18.48 9.54 4.15
CA THR A 89 -17.49 10.62 4.24
C THR A 89 -18.12 11.93 4.70
N ALA A 90 -19.31 12.26 4.21
CA ALA A 90 -20.04 13.44 4.67
C ALA A 90 -20.42 13.33 6.16
N GLN A 91 -20.85 12.16 6.61
CA GLN A 91 -21.14 11.89 8.02
C GLN A 91 -19.88 12.07 8.89
N PHE A 92 -18.76 11.50 8.48
CA PHE A 92 -17.46 11.67 9.16
C PHE A 92 -17.06 13.15 9.25
N THR A 93 -17.15 13.87 8.15
CA THR A 93 -16.84 15.32 8.11
C THR A 93 -17.75 16.13 9.01
N ALA A 94 -19.00 15.70 9.21
CA ALA A 94 -19.97 16.30 10.14
C ALA A 94 -19.73 15.88 11.61
N GLY A 95 -18.69 15.08 11.91
CA GLY A 95 -18.31 14.66 13.26
C GLY A 95 -18.89 13.32 13.72
N THR A 96 -19.49 12.53 12.82
CA THR A 96 -19.90 11.16 13.15
C THR A 96 -18.65 10.28 13.32
N PRO A 97 -18.52 9.49 14.40
CA PRO A 97 -17.43 8.54 14.56
C PRO A 97 -17.34 7.55 13.38
N LEU A 98 -16.12 7.22 12.94
CA LEU A 98 -15.86 6.36 11.78
C LEU A 98 -16.59 5.01 11.84
N ASP A 99 -16.67 4.40 13.00
CA ASP A 99 -17.36 3.12 13.24
C ASP A 99 -18.88 3.20 13.15
N ARG A 100 -19.44 4.40 13.04
CA ARG A 100 -20.89 4.67 12.90
C ARG A 100 -21.26 5.29 11.57
N CYS A 101 -20.28 5.55 10.71
CA CYS A 101 -20.54 6.06 9.36
C CYS A 101 -21.05 4.94 8.46
N ASP A 102 -21.85 5.31 7.46
CA ASP A 102 -22.25 4.41 6.40
C ASP A 102 -21.03 3.94 5.60
N TYR A 103 -21.02 2.67 5.21
CA TYR A 103 -19.91 2.11 4.43
C TYR A 103 -20.36 0.96 3.52
N GLU A 104 -19.55 0.69 2.53
CA GLU A 104 -19.57 -0.53 1.73
C GLU A 104 -18.35 -1.39 2.07
N LEU A 105 -18.55 -2.70 2.29
CA LEU A 105 -17.46 -3.63 2.55
C LEU A 105 -16.75 -4.01 1.24
N VAL A 106 -15.50 -3.60 1.09
CA VAL A 106 -14.65 -4.00 -0.03
C VAL A 106 -13.98 -5.34 0.29
N LYS A 107 -14.35 -6.38 -0.47
CA LYS A 107 -13.78 -7.72 -0.31
C LYS A 107 -12.44 -7.84 -1.02
N GLY A 108 -11.49 -8.52 -0.38
CA GLY A 108 -10.18 -8.81 -0.98
C GLY A 108 -9.25 -7.60 -1.08
N ALA A 109 -9.56 -6.48 -0.42
CA ALA A 109 -8.68 -5.32 -0.39
C ALA A 109 -7.29 -5.70 0.16
N CYS A 110 -6.25 -5.21 -0.49
CA CYS A 110 -4.84 -5.41 -0.10
C CYS A 110 -4.04 -4.10 -0.18
N SER A 111 -4.73 -2.96 -0.08
CA SER A 111 -4.18 -1.61 -0.19
C SER A 111 -4.59 -0.71 0.98
N GLY A 112 -4.27 0.56 0.89
CA GLY A 112 -4.68 1.59 1.83
C GLY A 112 -3.66 1.84 2.93
N VAL A 113 -3.28 0.83 3.70
CA VAL A 113 -2.28 0.97 4.78
C VAL A 113 -1.37 -0.23 4.82
N TYR A 114 -0.06 0.03 4.76
CA TYR A 114 1.00 -0.97 4.89
C TYR A 114 1.92 -0.59 6.04
N VAL A 115 2.32 -1.57 6.84
CA VAL A 115 3.32 -1.39 7.89
C VAL A 115 4.49 -2.31 7.59
N THR A 116 5.68 -1.75 7.45
CA THR A 116 6.85 -2.48 6.94
C THR A 116 8.15 -1.83 7.43
N THR A 117 9.28 -2.42 7.04
CA THR A 117 10.59 -1.76 7.05
C THR A 117 11.07 -1.60 5.60
N PRO A 118 11.98 -0.65 5.29
CA PRO A 118 12.60 -0.56 3.96
C PRO A 118 13.23 -1.89 3.52
N GLN A 119 13.88 -2.62 4.42
CA GLN A 119 14.43 -3.93 4.13
C GLN A 119 13.35 -4.93 3.68
N SER A 120 12.24 -5.04 4.41
CA SER A 120 11.13 -5.94 4.07
C SER A 120 10.46 -5.54 2.77
N TRP A 121 10.25 -4.22 2.54
CA TRP A 121 9.67 -3.70 1.31
C TRP A 121 10.48 -4.07 0.06
N TRP A 122 11.80 -3.90 0.13
CA TRP A 122 12.67 -4.18 -1.01
C TRP A 122 13.02 -5.66 -1.19
N SER A 123 12.83 -6.51 -0.18
CA SER A 123 13.10 -7.94 -0.28
C SER A 123 12.27 -8.66 -1.34
N HIS A 124 11.11 -8.10 -1.71
CA HIS A 124 10.25 -8.59 -2.79
C HIS A 124 10.08 -7.58 -3.94
N GLY A 125 10.94 -6.55 -3.98
CA GLY A 125 11.05 -5.60 -5.09
C GLY A 125 10.19 -4.35 -4.99
N GLY A 126 9.52 -4.10 -3.86
CA GLY A 126 8.60 -2.97 -3.71
C GLY A 126 7.38 -3.09 -4.64
N GLN A 127 6.77 -1.98 -5.00
CA GLN A 127 5.69 -1.94 -5.98
C GLN A 127 6.22 -1.67 -7.39
N ASP A 128 5.58 -2.25 -8.39
CA ASP A 128 5.96 -2.13 -9.79
C ASP A 128 5.50 -0.79 -10.38
N GLU A 129 6.45 0.08 -10.69
CA GLU A 129 6.20 1.43 -11.19
C GLU A 129 5.73 1.48 -12.67
N ARG A 130 5.61 0.33 -13.34
CA ARG A 130 4.99 0.22 -14.65
C ARG A 130 3.47 0.35 -14.58
N PHE A 131 2.85 0.05 -13.43
CA PHE A 131 1.46 0.36 -13.19
C PHE A 131 1.27 1.87 -13.07
N ARG A 132 0.45 2.44 -13.94
CA ARG A 132 0.18 3.89 -13.98
C ARG A 132 -1.33 4.13 -13.97
N GLY A 133 -1.72 5.29 -13.44
CA GLY A 133 -3.14 5.59 -13.27
C GLY A 133 -3.76 4.66 -12.22
N TRP A 134 -4.87 4.01 -12.56
CA TRP A 134 -5.63 3.23 -11.59
C TRP A 134 -5.55 1.72 -11.86
N GLY A 135 -5.25 0.96 -10.81
CA GLY A 135 -5.60 -0.46 -10.69
C GLY A 135 -4.45 -1.45 -10.90
N PHE A 136 -4.57 -2.54 -10.17
CA PHE A 136 -3.77 -3.76 -10.18
C PHE A 136 -2.42 -3.70 -9.48
N GLU A 137 -1.82 -2.53 -9.19
CA GLU A 137 -0.51 -2.42 -8.54
C GLU A 137 -0.46 -3.12 -7.18
N ASP A 138 -1.52 -2.99 -6.38
CA ASP A 138 -1.66 -3.63 -5.07
C ASP A 138 -1.78 -5.15 -5.17
N ALA A 139 -2.55 -5.64 -6.15
CA ALA A 139 -2.73 -7.07 -6.37
C ALA A 139 -1.44 -7.72 -6.89
N ALA A 140 -0.74 -7.05 -7.80
CA ALA A 140 0.56 -7.50 -8.32
C ALA A 140 1.61 -7.56 -7.20
N TRP A 141 1.69 -6.50 -6.39
CA TRP A 141 2.55 -6.45 -5.22
C TRP A 141 2.24 -7.58 -4.22
N TYR A 142 0.95 -7.84 -3.93
CA TYR A 142 0.55 -8.90 -3.02
C TYR A 142 1.01 -10.29 -3.51
N VAL A 143 0.83 -10.56 -4.81
CA VAL A 143 1.28 -11.81 -5.44
C VAL A 143 2.81 -11.93 -5.41
N ALA A 144 3.54 -10.85 -5.67
CA ALA A 144 5.00 -10.84 -5.58
C ALA A 144 5.50 -11.13 -4.16
N HIS A 145 4.91 -10.46 -3.15
CA HIS A 145 5.23 -10.69 -1.74
C HIS A 145 5.03 -12.17 -1.36
N GLU A 146 3.83 -12.73 -1.62
CA GLU A 146 3.51 -14.12 -1.32
C GLU A 146 4.48 -15.10 -2.02
N THR A 147 4.80 -14.84 -3.30
CA THR A 147 5.66 -15.72 -4.09
C THR A 147 7.14 -15.67 -3.65
N LEU A 148 7.64 -14.48 -3.34
CA LEU A 148 9.08 -14.27 -3.06
C LEU A 148 9.43 -14.47 -1.59
N LEU A 149 8.51 -14.28 -0.66
CA LEU A 149 8.72 -14.47 0.77
C LEU A 149 8.12 -15.78 1.31
N ASP A 150 7.45 -16.57 0.46
CA ASP A 150 6.73 -17.81 0.83
C ASP A 150 5.64 -17.60 1.90
N GLU A 151 5.22 -16.34 2.12
CA GLU A 151 4.20 -15.96 3.08
C GLU A 151 3.45 -14.72 2.56
N ALA A 152 2.12 -14.72 2.71
CA ALA A 152 1.32 -13.55 2.39
C ALA A 152 1.58 -12.40 3.39
N PRO A 153 1.33 -11.14 3.01
CA PRO A 153 1.33 -10.03 3.97
C PRO A 153 0.44 -10.36 5.16
N ARG A 154 0.96 -10.13 6.37
CA ARG A 154 0.23 -10.47 7.61
C ARG A 154 -0.88 -9.48 7.87
N ARG A 155 -2.06 -9.99 8.19
CA ARG A 155 -3.22 -9.16 8.52
C ARG A 155 -3.45 -9.14 10.03
N HIS A 156 -3.79 -7.97 10.54
CA HIS A 156 -4.23 -7.78 11.93
C HIS A 156 -5.75 -7.60 11.95
N GLU A 157 -6.42 -8.21 12.93
CA GLU A 157 -7.87 -8.08 13.06
C GLU A 157 -8.25 -6.61 13.31
N GLY A 158 -8.98 -6.03 12.40
CA GLY A 158 -9.35 -4.62 12.46
C GLY A 158 -10.01 -4.11 11.20
N VAL A 159 -10.25 -2.80 11.19
CA VAL A 159 -10.89 -2.06 10.10
C VAL A 159 -9.98 -0.94 9.61
N VAL A 160 -9.91 -0.77 8.30
CA VAL A 160 -9.50 0.49 7.68
C VAL A 160 -10.71 1.16 7.04
N TYR A 161 -10.82 2.46 7.21
CA TYR A 161 -11.87 3.29 6.65
C TYR A 161 -11.30 4.11 5.50
N ALA A 162 -11.88 4.01 4.30
CA ALA A 162 -11.49 4.80 3.15
C ALA A 162 -12.52 5.89 2.88
N LEU A 163 -12.05 7.12 2.86
CA LEU A 163 -12.85 8.30 2.54
C LEU A 163 -13.13 8.33 1.03
N HIS A 164 -14.21 8.99 0.66
CA HIS A 164 -14.54 9.17 -0.75
C HIS A 164 -13.60 10.18 -1.41
N HIS A 165 -13.06 9.77 -2.54
CA HIS A 165 -12.43 10.65 -3.52
C HIS A 165 -12.98 10.37 -4.91
N ALA A 166 -12.78 11.29 -5.85
CA ALA A 166 -13.16 11.06 -7.24
C ALA A 166 -12.31 9.91 -7.82
N ALA A 167 -12.99 8.81 -8.17
CA ALA A 167 -12.32 7.66 -8.74
C ALA A 167 -11.81 7.97 -10.17
N GLN A 168 -10.64 7.46 -10.51
CA GLN A 168 -10.16 7.45 -11.89
C GLN A 168 -10.95 6.42 -12.71
N ALA A 169 -11.02 6.64 -14.03
CA ALA A 169 -11.70 5.73 -14.94
C ALA A 169 -11.05 4.34 -14.92
N ARG A 170 -11.89 3.29 -14.86
CA ARG A 170 -11.48 1.89 -14.94
C ARG A 170 -11.58 1.38 -16.38
N GLU A 171 -11.12 2.19 -17.34
CA GLU A 171 -11.23 1.92 -18.77
C GLU A 171 -10.12 2.65 -19.54
N GLY A 172 -9.87 2.23 -20.77
CA GLY A 172 -8.91 2.83 -21.68
C GLY A 172 -7.55 2.12 -21.70
N ASP A 173 -6.70 2.53 -22.66
CA ASP A 173 -5.45 1.86 -23.01
C ASP A 173 -4.53 1.64 -21.80
N GLN A 174 -4.48 2.59 -20.87
CA GLN A 174 -3.63 2.45 -19.66
C GLN A 174 -4.18 1.39 -18.71
N TYR A 175 -5.49 1.33 -18.51
CA TYR A 175 -6.11 0.29 -17.68
C TYR A 175 -5.90 -1.10 -18.28
N ASP A 176 -6.02 -1.23 -19.62
CA ASP A 176 -5.79 -2.48 -20.33
C ASP A 176 -4.32 -2.92 -20.25
N ALA A 177 -3.37 -1.97 -20.34
CA ALA A 177 -1.95 -2.24 -20.14
C ALA A 177 -1.66 -2.73 -18.70
N ASN A 178 -2.27 -2.11 -17.68
CA ASN A 178 -2.18 -2.55 -16.30
C ASN A 178 -2.76 -3.97 -16.13
N ALA A 179 -3.90 -4.27 -16.76
CA ALA A 179 -4.52 -5.59 -16.72
C ALA A 179 -3.62 -6.67 -17.35
N ALA A 180 -3.00 -6.36 -18.50
CA ALA A 180 -2.05 -7.26 -19.17
C ALA A 180 -0.78 -7.50 -18.33
N LEU A 181 -0.27 -6.48 -17.64
CA LEU A 181 0.86 -6.63 -16.72
C LEU A 181 0.47 -7.47 -15.51
N MET A 182 -0.73 -7.29 -14.94
CA MET A 182 -1.23 -8.11 -13.83
C MET A 182 -1.32 -9.59 -14.20
N GLU A 183 -1.67 -9.92 -15.46
CA GLU A 183 -1.70 -11.31 -15.90
C GLU A 183 -0.33 -11.97 -15.85
N GLN A 184 0.76 -11.25 -16.18
CA GLN A 184 2.14 -11.75 -16.03
C GLN A 184 2.45 -12.08 -14.55
N TYR A 185 1.97 -11.27 -13.60
CA TYR A 185 2.11 -11.58 -12.17
C TYR A 185 1.35 -12.85 -11.76
N ARG A 186 0.14 -13.07 -12.29
CA ARG A 186 -0.64 -14.28 -12.05
C ARG A 186 0.05 -15.53 -12.61
N GLU A 187 0.59 -15.44 -13.81
CA GLU A 187 1.35 -16.53 -14.44
C GLU A 187 2.62 -16.87 -13.64
N ALA A 188 3.32 -15.86 -13.11
CA ALA A 188 4.53 -16.04 -12.33
C ALA A 188 4.28 -16.53 -10.88
N ARG A 189 3.04 -16.53 -10.38
CA ARG A 189 2.70 -16.78 -8.96
C ARG A 189 3.27 -18.08 -8.39
N SER A 190 3.39 -19.13 -9.17
CA SER A 190 3.91 -20.43 -8.71
C SER A 190 5.38 -20.66 -9.09
N ASN A 191 6.06 -19.63 -9.61
CA ASN A 191 7.42 -19.72 -10.09
C ASN A 191 8.27 -18.56 -9.54
N ARG A 192 9.03 -18.84 -8.51
CA ARG A 192 9.85 -17.83 -7.80
C ARG A 192 10.88 -17.16 -8.72
N ASP A 193 11.49 -17.89 -9.65
CA ASP A 193 12.49 -17.33 -10.56
C ASP A 193 11.84 -16.44 -11.62
N ALA A 194 10.69 -16.86 -12.17
CA ALA A 194 9.90 -16.03 -13.07
C ALA A 194 9.43 -14.74 -12.36
N MET A 195 9.00 -14.83 -11.10
CA MET A 195 8.59 -13.67 -10.31
C MET A 195 9.76 -12.72 -10.05
N ARG A 196 10.94 -13.22 -9.69
CA ARG A 196 12.17 -12.41 -9.53
C ARG A 196 12.52 -11.67 -10.82
N GLN A 197 12.45 -12.38 -11.96
CA GLN A 197 12.73 -11.79 -13.25
C GLN A 197 11.70 -10.70 -13.61
N LEU A 198 10.42 -10.95 -13.34
CA LEU A 198 9.33 -9.99 -13.62
C LEU A 198 9.47 -8.73 -12.78
N VAL A 199 9.68 -8.86 -11.47
CA VAL A 199 9.92 -7.75 -10.54
C VAL A 199 11.23 -7.03 -10.89
N GLY A 200 12.30 -7.76 -11.25
CA GLY A 200 13.58 -7.20 -11.66
C GLY A 200 13.52 -6.43 -12.99
N SER A 201 12.57 -6.73 -13.88
CA SER A 201 12.43 -6.04 -15.17
C SER A 201 11.88 -4.61 -15.05
N ASP A 202 11.31 -4.25 -13.90
CA ASP A 202 10.90 -2.86 -13.58
C ASP A 202 12.09 -2.02 -13.05
N VAL A 203 13.29 -2.57 -13.02
CA VAL A 203 14.42 -1.91 -12.40
C VAL A 203 14.93 -0.79 -13.29
N THR A 204 14.52 0.46 -12.99
CA THR A 204 15.32 1.62 -13.39
C THR A 204 16.71 1.52 -12.74
N ALA A 205 17.74 2.13 -13.32
CA ALA A 205 19.10 2.12 -12.73
C ALA A 205 19.14 2.63 -11.28
N GLU A 206 18.13 3.37 -10.86
CA GLU A 206 17.93 3.89 -9.52
C GLU A 206 17.34 2.81 -8.59
N LYS A 207 16.33 2.07 -9.01
CA LYS A 207 15.72 0.95 -8.26
C LYS A 207 16.71 -0.22 -8.11
N ALA A 208 17.58 -0.47 -9.10
CA ALA A 208 18.61 -1.52 -9.06
C ALA A 208 19.60 -1.36 -7.91
N ARG A 209 19.85 -0.14 -7.45
CA ARG A 209 20.76 0.14 -6.33
C ARG A 209 20.16 -0.22 -4.96
N ARG A 210 18.87 -0.49 -4.88
CA ARG A 210 18.06 -0.69 -3.68
C ARG A 210 17.73 -2.15 -3.44
N LEU A 211 17.77 -2.97 -4.49
CA LEU A 211 17.53 -4.40 -4.38
C LEU A 211 18.72 -5.06 -3.67
N PRO A 212 18.48 -6.01 -2.73
CA PRO A 212 19.56 -6.77 -2.12
C PRO A 212 20.37 -7.48 -3.20
N ALA A 213 21.69 -7.51 -3.04
CA ALA A 213 22.56 -8.28 -3.91
C ALA A 213 22.12 -9.75 -3.90
N SER A 214 21.82 -10.30 -5.07
CA SER A 214 21.42 -11.69 -5.29
C SER A 214 22.50 -12.68 -4.90
#